data_d61fefe12dd5debaa2c35a3e70b7adf4
#
_entry.id   d61fefe12dd5debaa2c35a3e70b7adf4
#
_cell.length_a   1.000
_cell.length_b   1.000
_cell.length_c   1.000
_cell.angle_alpha   90.00
_cell.angle_beta   90.00
_cell.angle_gamma   90.00
#
_symmetry.space_group_name_H-M   'P 1'
#
loop_
_entity.id
_entity.type
_entity.pdbx_description
1 polymer ?
#
loop_
_entity_poly.entity_id
_entity_poly.type
_entity_poly.pdbx_seq_one_letter_code
_entity_poly.pdbx_strand_id
1 'polypeptide(L)'
;FSADRAALASWAQERMSRPQSSAFASALAMVDNRLGTIPAKKKNIVVITDRQALPWEGVRPGMLRHATAIRLAGPSLRRETPNVAVTAAEVAGPYTHARQELLLHVTLRNFNPTPERVLLTVELAQRNVLRKELLLPANGTLREQFRLKNDLPDFRPVPGKVAIQAEANELKADD
;
A
#
# COMPACT_ATOMS: atom_id res chain seq x y z
N PHE A 1 -24.15 -9.53 19.98
CA PHE A 1 -24.17 -8.42 19.02
C PHE A 1 -24.50 -7.17 19.80
N SER A 2 -23.54 -6.28 19.98
CA SER A 2 -23.75 -5.00 20.62
C SER A 2 -24.48 -4.09 19.61
N ALA A 3 -25.65 -3.59 20.02
CA ALA A 3 -26.34 -2.51 19.32
C ALA A 3 -25.72 -1.14 19.66
N ASP A 4 -24.65 -1.13 20.44
CA ASP A 4 -23.99 0.07 20.92
C ASP A 4 -23.05 0.63 19.85
N ARG A 5 -23.52 1.66 19.16
CA ARG A 5 -22.75 2.38 18.15
C ARG A 5 -21.53 3.09 18.75
N ALA A 6 -21.59 3.52 20.01
CA ALA A 6 -20.48 4.19 20.68
C ALA A 6 -19.33 3.23 20.97
N ALA A 7 -19.66 2.02 21.44
CA ALA A 7 -18.66 0.97 21.65
C ALA A 7 -17.99 0.53 20.36
N LEU A 8 -18.73 0.46 19.24
CA LEU A 8 -18.16 0.17 17.92
C LEU A 8 -17.24 1.29 17.42
N ALA A 9 -17.62 2.54 17.63
CA ALA A 9 -16.80 3.69 17.24
C ALA A 9 -15.50 3.76 18.06
N SER A 10 -15.59 3.56 19.40
CA SER A 10 -14.41 3.50 20.26
C SER A 10 -13.47 2.36 19.87
N TRP A 11 -14.02 1.17 19.62
CA TRP A 11 -13.24 0.01 19.17
C TRP A 11 -12.53 0.27 17.83
N ALA A 12 -13.19 0.97 16.89
CA ALA A 12 -12.59 1.31 15.60
C ALA A 12 -11.48 2.36 15.74
N GLN A 13 -11.62 3.31 16.66
CA GLN A 13 -10.59 4.33 16.94
C GLN A 13 -9.36 3.76 17.64
N GLU A 14 -9.54 2.78 18.53
CA GLU A 14 -8.43 2.13 19.24
C GLU A 14 -7.56 1.24 18.34
N ARG A 15 -8.14 0.76 17.24
CA ARG A 15 -7.43 -0.08 16.26
C ARG A 15 -6.98 0.75 15.07
N MET A 16 -5.95 1.54 15.26
CA MET A 16 -5.24 2.15 14.13
C MET A 16 -4.82 1.08 13.13
N SER A 17 -5.09 1.33 11.86
CA SER A 17 -4.70 0.47 10.76
C SER A 17 -3.20 0.20 10.82
N ARG A 18 -2.82 -1.05 11.09
CA ARG A 18 -1.46 -1.49 10.87
C ARG A 18 -1.38 -2.00 9.44
N PRO A 19 -0.34 -1.66 8.67
CA PRO A 19 -0.11 -2.23 7.35
C PRO A 19 0.21 -3.73 7.52
N GLN A 20 -0.82 -4.55 7.54
CA GLN A 20 -0.69 -6.01 7.58
C GLN A 20 -1.52 -6.56 6.43
N SER A 21 -0.94 -7.50 5.69
CA SER A 21 -1.67 -8.25 4.68
C SER A 21 -2.83 -9.00 5.34
N SER A 22 -4.06 -8.62 5.01
CA SER A 22 -5.27 -9.24 5.55
C SER A 22 -5.60 -10.47 4.71
N ALA A 23 -5.52 -11.66 5.26
CA ALA A 23 -6.02 -12.87 4.60
C ALA A 23 -7.55 -12.96 4.81
N PHE A 24 -8.35 -12.37 3.91
CA PHE A 24 -9.81 -12.40 4.01
C PHE A 24 -10.38 -13.81 3.93
N ALA A 25 -9.74 -14.71 3.19
CA ALA A 25 -10.18 -16.09 3.07
C ALA A 25 -10.28 -16.78 4.44
N SER A 26 -9.25 -16.69 5.27
CA SER A 26 -9.25 -17.30 6.61
C SER A 26 -10.22 -16.61 7.57
N ALA A 27 -10.30 -15.28 7.51
CA ALA A 27 -11.23 -14.52 8.34
C ALA A 27 -12.69 -14.83 7.99
N LEU A 28 -13.03 -14.91 6.70
CA LEU A 28 -14.36 -15.26 6.22
C LEU A 28 -14.72 -16.70 6.63
N ALA A 29 -13.81 -17.66 6.50
CA ALA A 29 -14.04 -19.04 6.93
C ALA A 29 -14.31 -19.12 8.44
N MET A 30 -13.55 -18.40 9.25
CA MET A 30 -13.77 -18.35 10.70
C MET A 30 -15.15 -17.77 11.04
N VAL A 31 -15.53 -16.66 10.39
CA VAL A 31 -16.85 -16.05 10.60
C VAL A 31 -17.96 -16.97 10.16
N ASP A 32 -17.84 -17.63 9.00
CA ASP A 32 -18.85 -18.58 8.48
C ASP A 32 -19.04 -19.76 9.43
N ASN A 33 -17.97 -20.34 9.93
CA ASN A 33 -18.06 -21.41 10.94
C ASN A 33 -18.80 -20.96 12.20
N ARG A 34 -18.54 -19.73 12.65
CA ARG A 34 -19.26 -19.14 13.80
C ARG A 34 -20.74 -18.93 13.50
N LEU A 35 -21.07 -18.55 12.28
CA LEU A 35 -22.47 -18.45 11.84
C LEU A 35 -23.19 -19.78 11.85
N GLY A 36 -22.49 -20.90 11.67
CA GLY A 36 -23.04 -22.26 11.77
C GLY A 36 -23.66 -22.54 13.13
N THR A 37 -23.14 -21.96 14.21
CA THR A 37 -23.64 -22.18 15.57
C THR A 37 -24.83 -21.26 15.95
N ILE A 38 -25.17 -20.30 15.11
CA ILE A 38 -26.25 -19.33 15.40
C ILE A 38 -27.56 -19.82 14.81
N PRO A 39 -28.63 -20.00 15.61
CA PRO A 39 -29.94 -20.44 15.12
C PRO A 39 -30.74 -19.30 14.46
N ALA A 40 -30.29 -18.84 13.29
CA ALA A 40 -30.96 -17.80 12.53
C ALA A 40 -31.22 -18.23 11.08
N LYS A 41 -32.39 -17.87 10.53
CA LYS A 41 -32.78 -18.20 9.14
C LYS A 41 -31.99 -17.40 8.10
N LYS A 42 -31.62 -16.16 8.41
CA LYS A 42 -30.83 -15.28 7.54
C LYS A 42 -29.59 -14.81 8.27
N LYS A 43 -28.43 -15.02 7.65
CA LYS A 43 -27.12 -14.69 8.21
C LYS A 43 -26.35 -13.89 7.17
N ASN A 44 -26.01 -12.66 7.49
CA ASN A 44 -25.29 -11.78 6.57
C ASN A 44 -23.92 -11.45 7.16
N ILE A 45 -22.91 -11.48 6.31
CA ILE A 45 -21.58 -10.99 6.61
C ILE A 45 -21.44 -9.60 5.99
N VAL A 46 -21.04 -8.62 6.79
CA VAL A 46 -20.68 -7.30 6.29
C VAL A 46 -19.16 -7.16 6.42
N VAL A 47 -18.49 -7.02 5.29
CA VAL A 47 -17.04 -6.78 5.23
C VAL A 47 -16.82 -5.30 5.02
N ILE A 48 -16.17 -4.65 5.97
CA ILE A 48 -15.74 -3.24 5.85
C ILE A 48 -14.32 -3.26 5.29
N THR A 49 -14.13 -2.70 4.11
CA THR A 49 -12.85 -2.76 3.37
C THR A 49 -12.69 -1.57 2.45
N ASP A 50 -11.45 -1.20 2.17
CA ASP A 50 -11.04 -0.27 1.12
C ASP A 50 -11.10 -0.88 -0.30
N ARG A 51 -11.51 -2.15 -0.43
CA ARG A 51 -11.67 -2.92 -1.67
C ARG A 51 -10.39 -3.20 -2.43
N GLN A 52 -9.23 -3.19 -1.78
CA GLN A 52 -7.99 -3.65 -2.41
C GLN A 52 -8.12 -5.11 -2.88
N ALA A 53 -7.51 -5.44 -4.01
CA ALA A 53 -7.65 -6.76 -4.64
C ALA A 53 -6.89 -7.87 -3.89
N LEU A 54 -5.67 -7.59 -3.44
CA LEU A 54 -4.77 -8.56 -2.79
C LEU A 54 -5.38 -9.34 -1.62
N PRO A 55 -6.12 -8.71 -0.68
CA PRO A 55 -6.71 -9.45 0.43
C PRO A 55 -7.78 -10.47 0.02
N TRP A 56 -8.30 -10.38 -1.20
CA TRP A 56 -9.32 -11.28 -1.74
C TRP A 56 -8.73 -12.51 -2.44
N GLU A 57 -7.41 -12.58 -2.59
CA GLU A 57 -6.75 -13.78 -3.10
C GLU A 57 -7.09 -14.98 -2.21
N GLY A 58 -7.53 -16.07 -2.83
CA GLY A 58 -7.97 -17.27 -2.12
C GLY A 58 -9.44 -17.30 -1.69
N VAL A 59 -10.20 -16.22 -1.83
CA VAL A 59 -11.66 -16.22 -1.64
C VAL A 59 -12.30 -16.86 -2.87
N ARG A 60 -12.98 -18.00 -2.69
CA ARG A 60 -13.61 -18.76 -3.78
C ARG A 60 -15.13 -18.78 -3.63
N PRO A 61 -15.88 -18.79 -4.74
CA PRO A 61 -17.32 -19.05 -4.71
C PRO A 61 -17.62 -20.37 -3.98
N GLY A 62 -18.66 -20.38 -3.13
CA GLY A 62 -19.05 -21.57 -2.36
C GLY A 62 -18.20 -21.85 -1.11
N MET A 63 -17.21 -20.99 -0.78
CA MET A 63 -16.43 -21.12 0.45
C MET A 63 -17.27 -20.96 1.71
N LEU A 64 -18.33 -20.16 1.64
CA LEU A 64 -19.23 -19.87 2.75
C LEU A 64 -20.45 -20.79 2.67
N ARG A 65 -20.73 -21.51 3.75
CA ARG A 65 -21.79 -22.51 3.82
C ARG A 65 -22.99 -22.04 4.63
N HIS A 66 -22.77 -21.11 5.56
CA HIS A 66 -23.75 -20.67 6.55
C HIS A 66 -24.22 -19.24 6.32
N ALA A 67 -23.44 -18.43 5.61
CA ALA A 67 -23.84 -17.06 5.28
C ALA A 67 -24.85 -17.05 4.12
N THR A 68 -25.94 -16.29 4.29
CA THR A 68 -26.95 -16.08 3.25
C THR A 68 -26.49 -15.05 2.24
N ALA A 69 -25.72 -14.04 2.66
CA ALA A 69 -25.19 -13.00 1.80
C ALA A 69 -23.93 -12.36 2.40
N ILE A 70 -23.06 -11.89 1.52
CA ILE A 70 -21.95 -11.01 1.86
C ILE A 70 -22.26 -9.62 1.31
N ARG A 71 -22.09 -8.61 2.14
CA ARG A 71 -22.16 -7.20 1.74
C ARG A 71 -20.82 -6.54 1.96
N LEU A 72 -20.34 -5.82 0.96
CA LEU A 72 -19.16 -5.01 1.08
C LEU A 72 -19.56 -3.59 1.47
N ALA A 73 -18.99 -3.09 2.54
CA ALA A 73 -19.11 -1.71 2.99
C ALA A 73 -17.71 -1.09 3.01
N GLY A 74 -17.60 0.16 2.67
CA GLY A 74 -16.32 0.89 2.66
C GLY A 74 -16.51 2.28 2.11
N PRO A 75 -15.46 3.08 2.07
CA PRO A 75 -15.52 4.38 1.43
C PRO A 75 -16.05 4.19 0.01
N SER A 76 -17.01 5.02 -0.38
CA SER A 76 -17.48 5.00 -1.76
C SER A 76 -16.32 5.48 -2.63
N LEU A 77 -15.71 4.57 -3.38
CA LEU A 77 -14.75 4.89 -4.41
C LEU A 77 -15.44 5.65 -5.56
N ARG A 78 -16.06 6.80 -5.23
CA ARG A 78 -16.68 7.67 -6.25
C ARG A 78 -15.63 8.40 -7.09
N ARG A 79 -14.35 8.35 -6.67
CA ARG A 79 -13.19 8.77 -7.46
C ARG A 79 -12.14 7.68 -7.30
N GLU A 80 -11.54 7.29 -8.41
CA GLU A 80 -10.25 6.65 -8.38
C GLU A 80 -9.34 7.62 -7.64
N THR A 81 -8.90 7.22 -6.44
CA THR A 81 -7.99 8.04 -5.66
C THR A 81 -6.72 8.15 -6.48
N PRO A 82 -6.33 9.36 -6.89
CA PRO A 82 -5.12 9.54 -7.67
C PRO A 82 -3.96 8.90 -6.91
N ASN A 83 -3.22 8.07 -7.57
CA ASN A 83 -2.12 7.34 -6.95
C ASN A 83 -0.91 7.27 -7.85
N VAL A 84 0.23 7.60 -7.29
CA VAL A 84 1.55 7.42 -7.89
C VAL A 84 2.42 6.73 -6.86
N ALA A 85 3.16 5.68 -7.24
CA ALA A 85 3.96 4.93 -6.30
C ALA A 85 5.38 4.66 -6.83
N VAL A 86 6.33 4.52 -5.89
CA VAL A 86 7.64 3.90 -6.14
C VAL A 86 7.43 2.39 -6.11
N THR A 87 7.52 1.72 -7.25
CA THR A 87 7.30 0.27 -7.34
C THR A 87 8.57 -0.55 -7.21
N ALA A 88 9.73 0.06 -7.45
CA ALA A 88 11.03 -0.54 -7.17
C ALA A 88 12.09 0.54 -6.98
N ALA A 89 13.03 0.29 -6.08
CA ALA A 89 14.25 1.06 -5.90
C ALA A 89 15.40 0.09 -5.62
N GLU A 90 16.36 0.03 -6.53
CA GLU A 90 17.43 -0.96 -6.49
C GLU A 90 18.78 -0.30 -6.72
N VAL A 91 19.76 -0.65 -5.93
CA VAL A 91 21.16 -0.25 -6.14
C VAL A 91 21.84 -1.28 -7.03
N ALA A 92 22.35 -0.84 -8.18
CA ALA A 92 23.07 -1.72 -9.09
C ALA A 92 24.50 -1.96 -8.59
N GLY A 93 24.87 -3.24 -8.49
CA GLY A 93 26.21 -3.70 -8.18
C GLY A 93 26.39 -4.19 -6.74
N PRO A 94 27.37 -5.07 -6.52
CA PRO A 94 27.71 -5.54 -5.19
C PRO A 94 28.49 -4.43 -4.46
N TYR A 95 27.92 -3.89 -3.42
CA TYR A 95 28.55 -2.98 -2.46
C TYR A 95 29.39 -1.84 -3.09
N THR A 96 28.88 -0.66 -3.10
CA THR A 96 29.66 0.52 -3.46
C THR A 96 30.62 0.86 -2.33
N HIS A 97 31.94 0.89 -2.65
CA HIS A 97 32.90 1.39 -1.71
C HIS A 97 32.67 2.87 -1.39
N ALA A 98 33.09 3.29 -0.20
CA ALA A 98 33.10 4.70 0.17
C ALA A 98 33.77 5.56 -0.93
N ARG A 99 33.18 6.71 -1.24
CA ARG A 99 33.60 7.66 -2.29
C ARG A 99 33.42 7.19 -3.74
N GLN A 100 32.74 6.08 -3.99
CA GLN A 100 32.37 5.67 -5.34
C GLN A 100 30.97 6.15 -5.70
N GLU A 101 30.69 6.21 -7.01
CA GLU A 101 29.35 6.49 -7.49
C GLU A 101 28.44 5.29 -7.24
N LEU A 102 27.26 5.57 -6.70
CA LEU A 102 26.20 4.61 -6.50
C LEU A 102 25.23 4.75 -7.66
N LEU A 103 24.92 3.64 -8.32
CA LEU A 103 23.96 3.59 -9.39
C LEU A 103 22.60 3.12 -8.83
N LEU A 104 21.64 4.04 -8.78
CA LEU A 104 20.31 3.76 -8.28
C LEU A 104 19.32 3.65 -9.45
N HIS A 105 18.62 2.53 -9.53
CA HIS A 105 17.49 2.32 -10.43
C HIS A 105 16.19 2.54 -9.67
N VAL A 106 15.32 3.41 -10.18
CA VAL A 106 14.01 3.68 -9.59
C VAL A 106 12.95 3.41 -10.64
N THR A 107 11.93 2.67 -10.26
CA THR A 107 10.74 2.45 -11.06
C THR A 107 9.56 3.12 -10.39
N LEU A 108 8.93 4.04 -11.11
CA LEU A 108 7.74 4.76 -10.69
C LEU A 108 6.55 4.33 -11.52
N ARG A 109 5.39 4.24 -10.93
CA ARG A 109 4.15 3.95 -11.64
C ARG A 109 3.08 4.99 -11.33
N ASN A 110 2.48 5.52 -12.38
CA ASN A 110 1.31 6.36 -12.31
C ASN A 110 0.07 5.50 -12.58
N PHE A 111 -0.83 5.42 -11.61
CA PHE A 111 -2.12 4.72 -11.73
C PHE A 111 -3.25 5.69 -12.14
N ASN A 112 -2.95 6.98 -12.32
CA ASN A 112 -3.91 7.97 -12.73
C ASN A 112 -4.13 7.93 -14.25
N PRO A 113 -5.35 8.22 -14.72
CA PRO A 113 -5.66 8.30 -16.15
C PRO A 113 -5.06 9.56 -16.82
N THR A 114 -4.44 10.44 -16.06
CA THR A 114 -3.77 11.66 -16.53
C THR A 114 -2.27 11.60 -16.25
N PRO A 115 -1.43 12.28 -17.07
CA PRO A 115 -0.02 12.45 -16.73
C PRO A 115 0.13 13.22 -15.41
N GLU A 116 1.13 12.84 -14.59
CA GLU A 116 1.34 13.41 -13.27
C GLU A 116 2.78 13.90 -13.10
N ARG A 117 2.95 15.10 -12.51
CA ARG A 117 4.25 15.61 -12.11
C ARG A 117 4.55 15.17 -10.70
N VAL A 118 5.73 14.60 -10.50
CA VAL A 118 6.19 14.15 -9.19
C VAL A 118 7.56 14.71 -8.89
N LEU A 119 7.80 15.00 -7.63
CA LEU A 119 9.10 15.34 -7.11
C LEU A 119 9.69 14.11 -6.46
N LEU A 120 10.68 13.52 -7.12
CA LEU A 120 11.46 12.40 -6.58
C LEU A 120 12.54 12.96 -5.65
N THR A 121 12.65 12.40 -4.46
CA THR A 121 13.70 12.68 -3.49
C THR A 121 14.40 11.39 -3.11
N VAL A 122 15.73 11.44 -3.01
CA VAL A 122 16.55 10.32 -2.52
C VAL A 122 17.38 10.80 -1.36
N GLU A 123 17.28 10.10 -0.25
CA GLU A 123 18.05 10.34 0.96
C GLU A 123 19.04 9.18 1.19
N LEU A 124 20.27 9.51 1.56
CA LEU A 124 21.26 8.57 2.08
C LEU A 124 21.76 9.09 3.43
N ALA A 125 21.74 8.25 4.46
CA ALA A 125 22.11 8.64 5.82
C ALA A 125 21.41 9.93 6.29
N GLN A 126 20.12 10.06 6.03
CA GLN A 126 19.29 11.24 6.37
C GLN A 126 19.72 12.54 5.65
N ARG A 127 20.50 12.45 4.60
CA ARG A 127 20.87 13.59 3.75
C ARG A 127 20.24 13.45 2.39
N ASN A 128 19.62 14.51 1.91
CA ASN A 128 19.11 14.58 0.54
C ASN A 128 20.29 14.59 -0.44
N VAL A 129 20.38 13.55 -1.28
CA VAL A 129 21.42 13.40 -2.30
C VAL A 129 20.91 13.64 -3.72
N LEU A 130 19.58 13.55 -3.90
CA LEU A 130 18.93 13.82 -5.18
C LEU A 130 17.54 14.43 -4.94
N ARG A 131 17.21 15.42 -5.78
CA ARG A 131 15.87 15.97 -5.89
C ARG A 131 15.61 16.27 -7.36
N LYS A 132 14.61 15.60 -7.97
CA LYS A 132 14.32 15.70 -9.41
C LYS A 132 12.83 15.69 -9.67
N GLU A 133 12.36 16.63 -10.47
CA GLU A 133 11.00 16.60 -11.01
C GLU A 133 10.93 15.64 -12.20
N LEU A 134 9.90 14.82 -12.23
CA LEU A 134 9.64 13.84 -13.27
C LEU A 134 8.19 13.96 -13.73
N LEU A 135 7.96 13.71 -15.02
CA LEU A 135 6.62 13.63 -15.59
C LEU A 135 6.31 12.15 -15.87
N LEU A 136 5.32 11.62 -15.18
CA LEU A 136 4.87 10.25 -15.37
C LEU A 136 3.72 10.21 -16.36
N PRO A 137 3.77 9.33 -17.39
CA PRO A 137 2.66 9.18 -18.32
C PRO A 137 1.41 8.61 -17.63
N ALA A 138 0.25 8.89 -18.17
CA ALA A 138 -1.02 8.37 -17.69
C ALA A 138 -1.02 6.82 -17.70
N ASN A 139 -1.45 6.19 -16.60
CA ASN A 139 -1.48 4.73 -16.43
C ASN A 139 -0.14 4.05 -16.77
N GLY A 140 0.97 4.80 -16.70
CA GLY A 140 2.27 4.41 -17.20
C GLY A 140 3.29 4.13 -16.11
N THR A 141 4.42 3.57 -16.56
CA THR A 141 5.59 3.29 -15.74
C THR A 141 6.77 4.08 -16.28
N LEU A 142 7.53 4.73 -15.40
CA LEU A 142 8.78 5.40 -15.70
C LEU A 142 9.92 4.67 -14.97
N ARG A 143 10.97 4.35 -15.72
CA ARG A 143 12.22 3.80 -15.16
C ARG A 143 13.31 4.82 -15.34
N GLU A 144 13.93 5.19 -14.24
CA GLU A 144 15.04 6.17 -14.19
C GLU A 144 16.27 5.57 -13.53
N GLN A 145 17.41 6.07 -13.94
CA GLN A 145 18.70 5.65 -13.42
C GLN A 145 19.46 6.90 -12.96
N PHE A 146 19.94 6.86 -11.73
CA PHE A 146 20.66 7.98 -11.12
C PHE A 146 22.03 7.55 -10.68
N ARG A 147 23.02 8.39 -11.00
CA ARG A 147 24.36 8.29 -10.43
C ARG A 147 24.44 9.20 -9.22
N LEU A 148 24.59 8.63 -8.06
CA LEU A 148 24.65 9.34 -6.80
C LEU A 148 26.09 9.28 -6.28
N LYS A 149 26.60 10.40 -5.79
CA LYS A 149 27.89 10.43 -5.10
C LYS A 149 27.71 9.82 -3.71
N ASN A 150 28.54 8.85 -3.40
CA ASN A 150 28.61 8.27 -2.08
C ASN A 150 29.76 8.92 -1.30
N ASP A 151 29.47 10.05 -0.66
CA ASP A 151 30.45 10.80 0.16
C ASP A 151 30.51 10.28 1.62
N LEU A 152 29.96 9.10 1.88
CA LEU A 152 29.94 8.53 3.22
C LEU A 152 31.33 8.03 3.61
N PRO A 153 31.82 8.39 4.81
CA PRO A 153 33.19 8.06 5.22
C PRO A 153 33.37 6.59 5.61
N ASP A 154 32.32 5.86 5.88
CA ASP A 154 32.36 4.53 6.48
C ASP A 154 31.80 3.45 5.57
N PHE A 155 32.39 2.23 5.68
CA PHE A 155 31.93 0.99 5.03
C PHE A 155 30.68 0.37 5.73
N ARG A 156 29.97 1.12 6.56
CA ARG A 156 28.79 0.60 7.25
C ARG A 156 27.58 0.62 6.35
N PRO A 157 26.67 -0.36 6.46
CA PRO A 157 25.39 -0.29 5.80
C PRO A 157 24.65 0.98 6.20
N VAL A 158 24.27 1.79 5.22
CA VAL A 158 23.59 3.05 5.44
C VAL A 158 22.19 2.93 4.89
N PRO A 159 21.14 3.31 5.66
CA PRO A 159 19.80 3.32 5.17
C PRO A 159 19.65 4.39 4.08
N GLY A 160 19.05 3.98 2.95
CA GLY A 160 18.59 4.89 1.90
C GLY A 160 17.07 4.95 1.90
N LYS A 161 16.54 6.09 1.53
CA LYS A 161 15.09 6.30 1.34
C LYS A 161 14.86 6.94 -0.03
N VAL A 162 13.91 6.39 -0.78
CA VAL A 162 13.39 6.98 -2.00
C VAL A 162 11.95 7.38 -1.72
N ALA A 163 11.61 8.63 -1.95
CA ALA A 163 10.27 9.15 -1.73
C ALA A 163 9.82 10.00 -2.93
N ILE A 164 8.51 10.06 -3.13
CA ILE A 164 7.87 10.91 -4.13
C ILE A 164 6.85 11.83 -3.47
N GLN A 165 6.71 13.04 -4.02
CA GLN A 165 5.64 13.97 -3.70
C GLN A 165 4.90 14.29 -4.99
N ALA A 166 3.61 14.03 -5.02
CA ALA A 166 2.72 14.38 -6.12
C ALA A 166 1.55 15.20 -5.58
N GLU A 167 1.07 16.18 -6.36
CA GLU A 167 -0.09 16.98 -5.95
C GLU A 167 -1.35 16.13 -5.79
N ALA A 168 -1.46 15.07 -6.58
CA ALA A 168 -2.60 14.15 -6.58
C ALA A 168 -2.43 12.95 -5.65
N ASN A 169 -1.31 12.79 -4.95
CA ASN A 169 -1.08 11.64 -4.07
C ASN A 169 -1.75 11.85 -2.71
N GLU A 170 -2.87 11.16 -2.48
CA GLU A 170 -3.61 11.18 -1.22
C GLU A 170 -3.18 10.05 -0.26
N LEU A 171 -2.40 9.05 -0.76
CA LEU A 171 -1.97 7.87 0.00
C LEU A 171 -0.55 8.07 0.54
N LYS A 172 -0.43 8.72 1.69
CA LYS A 172 0.88 8.98 2.35
C LYS A 172 1.59 7.70 2.83
N ALA A 173 0.92 6.55 2.82
CA ALA A 173 1.48 5.29 3.29
C ALA A 173 2.36 4.58 2.24
N ASP A 174 2.34 5.04 0.99
CA ASP A 174 3.09 4.44 -0.13
C ASP A 174 4.46 5.11 -0.37
N ASP A 175 4.80 6.15 0.41
CA ASP A 175 6.05 6.92 0.31
C ASP A 175 7.20 6.30 1.12
#